data_bab5a8e128b293886602fa590df494f1
#
_entry.id   bab5a8e128b293886602fa590df494f1
#
_cell.length_a   1.000
_cell.length_b   1.000
_cell.length_c   1.000
_cell.angle_alpha   90.00
_cell.angle_beta   90.00
_cell.angle_gamma   90.00
#
_symmetry.space_group_name_H-M   'P 1'
#
loop_
_entity.id
_entity.type
_entity.pdbx_description
1 polymer ?
#
loop_
_entity_poly.entity_id
_entity_poly.type
_entity_poly.pdbx_seq_one_letter_code
_entity_poly.pdbx_strand_id
1 'polypeptide(L)'
;MKKAQDIILAPVITEKSMYGVAEKKYTFKVANDANKIEVARAVEELFGVEVAKVNTVSVKGRFKRMGRTAGYRPDWKKAVVTLTEGSKNIELFEGMI
;
A
#
# COMPACT_ATOMS: atom_id res chain seq x y z
N MET A 1 17.13 11.36 -2.38
CA MET A 1 16.13 10.41 -2.92
C MET A 1 15.62 9.50 -1.83
N LYS A 2 14.33 9.24 -1.83
CA LYS A 2 13.75 8.31 -0.87
C LYS A 2 14.12 6.88 -1.23
N LYS A 3 14.42 6.08 -0.22
CA LYS A 3 14.63 4.66 -0.41
C LYS A 3 13.27 3.95 -0.55
N ALA A 4 13.26 2.79 -1.20
CA ALA A 4 12.03 2.00 -1.34
C ALA A 4 11.37 1.72 0.01
N GLN A 5 12.16 1.45 1.03
CA GLN A 5 11.69 1.21 2.40
C GLN A 5 11.02 2.42 3.03
N ASP A 6 11.39 3.63 2.60
CA ASP A 6 10.80 4.86 3.11
C ASP A 6 9.48 5.19 2.39
N ILE A 7 9.27 4.61 1.24
CA ILE A 7 8.06 4.83 0.44
C ILE A 7 6.98 3.82 0.82
N ILE A 8 7.32 2.54 0.87
CA ILE A 8 6.40 1.46 1.25
C ILE A 8 6.54 1.22 2.75
N LEU A 9 5.55 1.66 3.51
CA LEU A 9 5.61 1.61 4.97
C LEU A 9 5.12 0.30 5.56
N ALA A 10 4.02 -0.23 5.04
CA ALA A 10 3.43 -1.47 5.54
C ALA A 10 2.41 -2.03 4.56
N PRO A 11 2.18 -3.35 4.56
CA PRO A 11 1.07 -3.92 3.80
C PRO A 11 -0.26 -3.62 4.50
N VAL A 12 -1.31 -3.38 3.72
CA VAL A 12 -2.66 -3.24 4.26
C VAL A 12 -3.37 -4.58 4.06
N ILE A 13 -3.54 -5.31 5.14
CA ILE A 13 -4.13 -6.65 5.08
C ILE A 13 -5.49 -6.62 5.74
N THR A 14 -6.53 -6.52 4.92
CA THR A 14 -7.92 -6.57 5.34
C THR A 14 -8.62 -7.63 4.50
N GLU A 15 -9.82 -8.02 4.90
CA GLU A 15 -10.60 -8.96 4.11
C GLU A 15 -10.76 -8.49 2.66
N LYS A 16 -11.08 -7.22 2.49
CA LYS A 16 -11.23 -6.61 1.17
C LYS A 16 -9.93 -6.62 0.37
N SER A 17 -8.80 -6.33 1.00
CA SER A 17 -7.51 -6.34 0.30
C SER A 17 -7.07 -7.76 -0.08
N MET A 18 -7.46 -8.76 0.69
CA MET A 18 -7.11 -10.14 0.37
C MET A 18 -7.83 -10.65 -0.87
N TYR A 19 -9.06 -10.21 -1.11
CA TYR A 19 -9.76 -10.54 -2.35
C TYR A 19 -9.02 -10.01 -3.59
N GLY A 20 -8.38 -8.84 -3.48
CA GLY A 20 -7.63 -8.27 -4.57
C GLY A 20 -6.38 -9.07 -4.96
N VAL A 21 -5.83 -9.87 -4.05
CA VAL A 21 -4.62 -10.67 -4.33
C VAL A 21 -4.85 -11.66 -5.47
N ALA A 22 -6.04 -12.25 -5.56
CA ALA A 22 -6.39 -13.15 -6.66
C ALA A 22 -6.34 -12.46 -8.03
N GLU A 23 -6.54 -11.15 -8.06
CA GLU A 23 -6.47 -10.32 -9.26
C GLU A 23 -5.11 -9.63 -9.41
N LYS A 24 -4.11 -10.05 -8.64
CA LYS A 24 -2.77 -9.44 -8.58
C LYS A 24 -2.78 -7.97 -8.16
N LYS A 25 -3.72 -7.60 -7.31
CA LYS A 25 -3.82 -6.26 -6.71
C LYS A 25 -3.41 -6.34 -5.25
N TYR A 26 -2.45 -5.51 -4.88
CA TYR A 26 -1.91 -5.47 -3.52
C TYR A 26 -2.00 -4.06 -2.98
N THR A 27 -2.41 -3.92 -1.73
CA THR A 27 -2.58 -2.61 -1.09
C THR A 27 -1.47 -2.39 -0.06
N PHE A 28 -0.85 -1.22 -0.13
CA PHE A 28 0.22 -0.83 0.80
C PHE A 28 -0.08 0.54 1.40
N LYS A 29 0.32 0.70 2.66
CA LYS A 29 0.43 2.02 3.25
C LYS A 29 1.73 2.63 2.76
N VAL A 30 1.66 3.83 2.21
CA VAL A 30 2.82 4.50 1.61
C VAL A 30 3.05 5.86 2.25
N ALA A 31 4.22 6.44 2.01
CA ALA A 31 4.54 7.78 2.49
C ALA A 31 3.55 8.80 1.89
N ASN A 32 3.13 9.78 2.69
CA ASN A 32 2.14 10.78 2.26
C ASN A 32 2.55 11.58 1.04
N ASP A 33 3.84 11.76 0.84
CA ASP A 33 4.39 12.52 -0.28
C ASP A 33 4.83 11.64 -1.45
N ALA A 34 4.60 10.34 -1.38
CA ALA A 34 4.95 9.42 -2.47
C ALA A 34 3.97 9.54 -3.62
N ASN A 35 4.48 9.56 -4.85
CA ASN A 35 3.65 9.56 -6.04
C ASN A 35 3.60 8.15 -6.66
N LYS A 36 2.77 7.99 -7.69
CA LYS A 36 2.58 6.68 -8.34
C LYS A 36 3.87 6.08 -8.88
N ILE A 37 4.73 6.91 -9.46
CA ILE A 37 6.00 6.45 -10.04
C ILE A 37 6.93 5.94 -8.94
N GLU A 38 7.03 6.68 -7.84
CA GLU A 38 7.84 6.29 -6.70
C GLU A 38 7.34 4.97 -6.09
N VAL A 39 6.03 4.83 -5.94
CA VAL A 39 5.42 3.60 -5.40
C VAL A 39 5.71 2.41 -6.31
N ALA A 40 5.53 2.56 -7.62
CA ALA A 40 5.80 1.50 -8.58
C ALA A 40 7.26 1.03 -8.50
N ARG A 41 8.20 1.96 -8.51
CA ARG A 41 9.62 1.63 -8.40
C ARG A 41 9.97 0.95 -7.08
N ALA A 42 9.39 1.44 -5.97
CA ALA A 42 9.64 0.88 -4.66
C ALA A 42 9.17 -0.55 -4.56
N VAL A 43 7.98 -0.84 -5.06
CA VAL A 43 7.42 -2.20 -5.06
C VAL A 43 8.25 -3.12 -5.93
N GLU A 44 8.64 -2.68 -7.12
CA GLU A 44 9.48 -3.49 -8.00
C GLU A 44 10.84 -3.80 -7.38
N GLU A 45 11.43 -2.82 -6.71
CA GLU A 45 12.73 -2.99 -6.04
C GLU A 45 12.63 -3.92 -4.83
N LEU A 46 11.62 -3.73 -3.98
CA LEU A 46 11.49 -4.50 -2.75
C LEU A 46 11.07 -5.95 -2.98
N PHE A 47 10.22 -6.19 -3.94
CA PHE A 47 9.61 -7.50 -4.14
C PHE A 47 10.01 -8.20 -5.44
N GLY A 48 10.75 -7.52 -6.31
CA GLY A 48 11.21 -8.10 -7.56
C GLY A 48 10.06 -8.47 -8.51
N VAL A 49 9.02 -7.65 -8.55
CA VAL A 49 7.82 -7.89 -9.38
C VAL A 49 7.69 -6.83 -10.46
N GLU A 50 6.82 -7.06 -11.43
CA GLU A 50 6.51 -6.09 -12.47
C GLU A 50 5.16 -5.43 -12.19
N VAL A 51 5.17 -4.10 -12.07
CA VAL A 51 3.98 -3.31 -11.78
C VAL A 51 3.34 -2.83 -13.07
N ALA A 52 2.05 -3.16 -13.27
CA ALA A 52 1.28 -2.69 -14.42
C ALA A 52 0.64 -1.34 -14.14
N LYS A 53 0.13 -1.14 -12.92
CA LYS A 53 -0.63 0.05 -12.58
C LYS A 53 -0.56 0.32 -11.09
N VAL A 54 -0.58 1.61 -10.73
CA VAL A 54 -0.66 2.04 -9.32
C VAL A 54 -1.77 3.06 -9.19
N ASN A 55 -2.65 2.85 -8.23
CA ASN A 55 -3.65 3.83 -7.82
C ASN A 55 -3.35 4.26 -6.39
N THR A 56 -3.30 5.56 -6.16
CA THR A 56 -3.08 6.10 -4.82
C THR A 56 -4.37 6.71 -4.30
N VAL A 57 -4.63 6.52 -3.01
CA VAL A 57 -5.81 7.05 -2.34
C VAL A 57 -5.37 7.68 -1.02
N SER A 58 -5.75 8.93 -0.83
CA SER A 58 -5.55 9.61 0.46
C SER A 58 -6.69 9.21 1.40
N VAL A 59 -6.33 8.69 2.56
CA VAL A 59 -7.31 8.30 3.58
C VAL A 59 -7.28 9.35 4.67
N LYS A 60 -8.41 10.02 4.85
CA LYS A 60 -8.52 11.06 5.88
C LYS A 60 -8.64 10.43 7.26
N GLY A 61 -7.91 11.00 8.20
CA GLY A 61 -7.99 10.60 9.60
C GLY A 61 -9.38 10.84 10.15
N ARG A 62 -9.83 9.95 11.01
CA ARG A 62 -11.14 10.09 11.64
C ARG A 62 -11.01 10.83 12.96
N PHE A 63 -12.03 11.62 13.29
CA PHE A 63 -12.14 12.21 14.60
C PHE A 63 -12.37 11.12 15.63
N LYS A 64 -11.53 11.09 16.66
CA LYS A 64 -11.71 10.16 17.78
C LYS A 64 -11.66 10.89 19.10
N ARG A 65 -12.60 10.55 19.97
CA ARG A 65 -12.64 11.04 21.33
C ARG A 65 -12.16 9.92 22.25
N MET A 66 -11.05 10.16 22.91
CA MET A 66 -10.47 9.20 23.84
C MET A 66 -10.39 9.84 25.24
N GLY A 67 -11.40 9.56 26.07
CA GLY A 67 -11.45 10.12 27.39
C GLY A 67 -11.48 11.65 27.39
N ARG A 68 -10.45 12.28 27.97
CA ARG A 68 -10.34 13.74 28.04
C ARG A 68 -9.77 14.37 26.77
N THR A 69 -9.24 13.57 25.87
CA THR A 69 -8.65 14.07 24.64
C THR A 69 -9.54 13.74 23.46
N ALA A 70 -9.64 14.71 22.56
CA ALA A 70 -10.37 14.53 21.32
C ALA A 70 -9.51 15.10 20.19
N GLY A 71 -9.53 14.46 19.04
CA GLY A 71 -8.76 14.94 17.91
C GLY A 71 -8.91 14.03 16.71
N TYR A 72 -8.34 14.47 15.61
CA TYR A 72 -8.30 13.68 14.37
C TYR A 72 -7.06 12.81 14.35
N ARG A 73 -7.21 11.59 13.88
CA ARG A 73 -6.05 10.75 13.57
C ARG A 73 -5.35 11.33 12.33
N PRO A 74 -4.02 11.19 12.24
CA PRO A 74 -3.31 11.67 11.06
C PRO A 74 -3.87 11.05 9.77
N ASP A 75 -3.92 11.85 8.73
CA ASP A 75 -4.24 11.35 7.39
C ASP A 75 -3.11 10.43 6.92
N TRP A 76 -3.45 9.46 6.10
CA TRP A 76 -2.47 8.56 5.54
C TRP A 76 -2.79 8.27 4.08
N LYS A 77 -1.85 7.67 3.39
CA LYS A 77 -1.99 7.37 1.98
C LYS A 77 -1.81 5.87 1.76
N LYS A 78 -2.69 5.30 0.97
CA LYS A 78 -2.54 3.92 0.53
C LYS A 78 -2.36 3.86 -0.97
N ALA A 79 -1.70 2.82 -1.45
CA ALA A 79 -1.53 2.57 -2.86
C ALA A 79 -1.99 1.17 -3.19
N VAL A 80 -2.82 1.05 -4.22
CA VAL A 80 -3.22 -0.24 -4.76
C VAL A 80 -2.34 -0.50 -5.97
N VAL A 81 -1.51 -1.52 -5.89
CA VAL A 81 -0.54 -1.88 -6.93
C VAL A 81 -1.08 -3.09 -7.69
N THR A 82 -1.24 -2.95 -9.00
CA THR A 82 -1.65 -4.05 -9.87
C THR A 82 -0.42 -4.55 -10.61
N LEU A 83 -0.13 -5.85 -10.51
CA LEU A 83 1.00 -6.46 -11.18
C LEU A 83 0.61 -6.91 -12.58
N THR A 84 1.61 -7.10 -13.46
CA THR A 84 1.37 -7.65 -14.78
C THR A 84 1.01 -9.13 -14.66
N GLU A 85 0.34 -9.68 -15.66
CA GLU A 85 -0.04 -11.09 -15.66
C GLU A 85 1.16 -12.03 -15.59
N GLY A 86 2.27 -11.64 -16.20
CA GLY A 86 3.49 -12.45 -16.19
C GLY A 86 4.33 -12.29 -14.94
N SER A 87 3.97 -11.38 -14.04
CA SER A 87 4.74 -11.15 -12.83
C SER A 87 4.46 -12.22 -11.78
N LYS A 88 5.48 -12.51 -10.97
CA LYS A 88 5.29 -13.36 -9.79
C LYS A 88 4.46 -12.61 -8.76
N ASN A 89 3.79 -13.34 -7.88
CA ASN A 89 3.02 -12.74 -6.80
C ASN A 89 3.93 -12.22 -5.68
N ILE A 90 3.39 -11.33 -4.86
CA ILE A 90 4.11 -10.84 -3.69
C ILE A 90 3.91 -11.83 -2.55
N GLU A 91 4.98 -12.50 -2.18
CA GLU A 91 4.96 -13.59 -1.18
C GLU A 91 4.44 -13.16 0.19
N LEU A 92 4.68 -11.93 0.57
CA LEU A 92 4.21 -11.38 1.84
C LEU A 92 2.70 -11.57 2.03
N PHE A 93 1.94 -11.42 0.96
CA PHE A 93 0.48 -11.59 1.00
C PHE A 93 0.06 -13.05 0.88
N GLU A 94 0.80 -13.85 0.14
CA GLU A 94 0.45 -15.26 -0.07
C GLU A 94 0.50 -16.07 1.23
N GLY A 95 1.42 -15.76 2.12
CA GLY A 95 1.52 -16.44 3.40
C GLY A 95 0.36 -16.15 4.35
N MET A 96 -0.53 -15.21 4.00
CA MET A 96 -1.65 -14.80 4.84
C MET A 96 -3.02 -15.22 4.32
N ILE A 97 -3.05 -15.85 3.18
CA ILE A 97 -4.29 -16.33 2.56
C ILE A 97 -4.66 -17.71 3.07
#